data_5516b84bcf5977c190f4119c3cb3fde6
#
_entry.id   5516b84bcf5977c190f4119c3cb3fde6
#
_cell.length_a   1.000
_cell.length_b   1.000
_cell.length_c   1.000
_cell.angle_alpha   90.00
_cell.angle_beta   90.00
_cell.angle_gamma   90.00
#
_symmetry.space_group_name_H-M   'P 1'
#
loop_
_entity.id
_entity.type
_entity.pdbx_description
1 polymer ?
#
loop_
_entity_poly.entity_id
_entity_poly.type
_entity_poly.pdbx_seq_one_letter_code
_entity_poly.pdbx_strand_id
1 'polypeptide(L)'
;MIEKTVQAQVETIAPLTDSITQLVLNPAQYVPYQAGQYLQIILGDEEMSYSIANAPLGSHKYELHIRHSLENSSNQRLFAHIKEHGEITIRLPFGNCSMNHLDKERPILFIAGGTGFAPVKAMIEHLLATNDQRCFELIWGARSRSDLYLDEKVIHWQNHASHFKYCSLLSNESNETLASCAISRHSDDLGEWQIVLSGPFDMVYSTRDVLVDYGVAPAHLFSDAFAFESR
;
A
#
# COMPACT_ATOMS: atom_id res chain seq x y z
N MET A 1 6.37 -10.95 -14.60
CA MET A 1 6.10 -10.04 -15.75
C MET A 1 7.40 -9.35 -16.12
N ILE A 2 7.56 -8.93 -17.39
CA ILE A 2 8.76 -8.19 -17.83
C ILE A 2 8.50 -6.70 -17.60
N GLU A 3 9.43 -6.03 -16.93
CA GLU A 3 9.40 -4.59 -16.68
C GLU A 3 9.46 -3.81 -18.00
N LYS A 4 8.73 -2.72 -18.05
CA LYS A 4 8.74 -1.80 -19.21
C LYS A 4 8.88 -0.36 -18.74
N THR A 5 9.61 0.42 -19.49
CA THR A 5 9.73 1.87 -19.30
C THR A 5 8.80 2.56 -20.29
N VAL A 6 7.92 3.45 -19.80
CA VAL A 6 6.95 4.19 -20.60
C VAL A 6 6.85 5.63 -20.13
N GLN A 7 6.45 6.53 -21.04
CA GLN A 7 6.06 7.89 -20.67
C GLN A 7 4.63 7.88 -20.15
N ALA A 8 4.34 8.72 -19.16
CA ALA A 8 3.02 8.88 -18.60
C ALA A 8 2.69 10.36 -18.38
N GLN A 9 1.55 10.79 -18.89
CA GLN A 9 1.00 12.11 -18.64
C GLN A 9 0.45 12.17 -17.22
N VAL A 10 0.70 13.26 -16.54
CA VAL A 10 0.11 13.52 -15.22
C VAL A 10 -1.30 14.09 -15.43
N GLU A 11 -2.31 13.27 -15.14
CA GLU A 11 -3.71 13.67 -15.33
C GLU A 11 -4.26 14.41 -14.13
N THR A 12 -3.86 14.00 -12.92
CA THR A 12 -4.36 14.60 -11.67
C THR A 12 -3.24 14.73 -10.67
N ILE A 13 -3.20 15.88 -10.01
CA ILE A 13 -2.45 16.12 -8.79
C ILE A 13 -3.44 16.71 -7.79
N ALA A 14 -3.76 15.98 -6.73
CA ALA A 14 -4.73 16.42 -5.73
C ALA A 14 -4.20 16.18 -4.32
N PRO A 15 -4.36 17.11 -3.37
CA PRO A 15 -4.01 16.88 -1.98
C PRO A 15 -4.98 15.86 -1.37
N LEU A 16 -4.45 14.84 -0.70
CA LEU A 16 -5.21 13.94 0.19
C LEU A 16 -5.13 14.44 1.63
N THR A 17 -3.98 15.00 2.00
CA THR A 17 -3.74 15.75 3.25
C THR A 17 -2.71 16.85 2.96
N ASP A 18 -2.33 17.62 3.98
CA ASP A 18 -1.26 18.62 3.87
C ASP A 18 0.11 18.01 3.50
N SER A 19 0.30 16.70 3.72
CA SER A 19 1.58 16.00 3.49
C SER A 19 1.48 14.82 2.52
N ILE A 20 0.30 14.52 1.99
CA ILE A 20 0.10 13.41 1.05
C ILE A 20 -0.64 13.90 -0.17
N THR A 21 -0.06 13.66 -1.34
CA THR A 21 -0.63 14.03 -2.64
C THR A 21 -0.99 12.77 -3.43
N GLN A 22 -2.20 12.75 -3.98
CA GLN A 22 -2.61 11.81 -5.01
C GLN A 22 -2.04 12.26 -6.35
N LEU A 23 -1.41 11.35 -7.06
CA LEU A 23 -0.96 11.51 -8.44
C LEU A 23 -1.63 10.45 -9.30
N VAL A 24 -2.34 10.86 -10.36
CA VAL A 24 -2.91 9.94 -11.35
C VAL A 24 -2.17 10.07 -12.65
N LEU A 25 -1.65 8.95 -13.14
CA LEU A 25 -0.84 8.85 -14.34
C LEU A 25 -1.61 8.15 -15.46
N ASN A 26 -1.61 8.76 -16.63
CA ASN A 26 -2.14 8.20 -17.86
C ASN A 26 -0.96 7.79 -18.77
N PRO A 27 -0.59 6.50 -18.85
CA PRO A 27 0.57 6.06 -19.62
C PRO A 27 0.31 6.11 -21.11
N ALA A 28 1.34 6.46 -21.91
CA ALA A 28 1.28 6.39 -23.37
C ALA A 28 1.01 4.96 -23.88
N GLN A 29 1.50 3.97 -23.14
CA GLN A 29 1.20 2.55 -23.32
C GLN A 29 0.94 1.91 -21.95
N TYR A 30 -0.26 1.34 -21.77
CA TYR A 30 -0.58 0.63 -20.54
C TYR A 30 0.28 -0.63 -20.37
N VAL A 31 0.86 -0.79 -19.20
CA VAL A 31 1.60 -1.98 -18.78
C VAL A 31 0.79 -2.66 -17.68
N PRO A 32 0.35 -3.92 -17.88
CA PRO A 32 -0.38 -4.66 -16.84
C PRO A 32 0.45 -4.84 -15.58
N TYR A 33 -0.22 -4.76 -14.43
CA TYR A 33 0.36 -5.02 -13.11
C TYR A 33 -0.64 -5.79 -12.24
N GLN A 34 -0.21 -6.20 -11.06
CA GLN A 34 -1.04 -6.86 -10.05
C GLN A 34 -1.24 -5.93 -8.86
N ALA A 35 -2.41 -5.97 -8.24
CA ALA A 35 -2.68 -5.21 -7.02
C ALA A 35 -1.65 -5.57 -5.94
N GLY A 36 -1.04 -4.56 -5.35
CA GLY A 36 0.08 -4.67 -4.41
C GLY A 36 1.44 -4.31 -5.00
N GLN A 37 1.61 -4.33 -6.33
CA GLN A 37 2.87 -3.98 -6.99
C GLN A 37 3.13 -2.46 -6.98
N TYR A 38 4.38 -2.09 -7.27
CA TYR A 38 4.84 -0.71 -7.35
C TYR A 38 5.46 -0.39 -8.72
N LEU A 39 5.63 0.89 -8.97
CA LEU A 39 6.37 1.43 -10.10
C LEU A 39 7.54 2.28 -9.62
N GLN A 40 8.49 2.53 -10.52
CA GLN A 40 9.55 3.50 -10.34
C GLN A 40 9.30 4.71 -11.25
N ILE A 41 9.45 5.91 -10.69
CA ILE A 41 9.55 7.16 -11.45
C ILE A 41 11.02 7.41 -11.70
N ILE A 42 11.39 7.67 -12.95
CA ILE A 42 12.76 7.94 -13.40
C ILE A 42 12.89 9.44 -13.66
N LEU A 43 13.75 10.10 -12.89
CA LEU A 43 14.01 11.53 -13.02
C LEU A 43 15.54 11.78 -13.07
N GLY A 44 16.08 11.93 -14.27
CA GLY A 44 17.53 11.93 -14.47
C GLY A 44 18.15 10.61 -14.02
N ASP A 45 19.09 10.67 -13.09
CA ASP A 45 19.76 9.49 -12.52
C ASP A 45 19.03 8.92 -11.27
N GLU A 46 17.92 9.54 -10.88
CA GLU A 46 17.14 9.08 -9.71
C GLU A 46 16.00 8.14 -10.11
N GLU A 47 15.85 7.07 -9.34
CA GLU A 47 14.74 6.13 -9.41
C GLU A 47 13.98 6.15 -8.08
N MET A 48 12.73 6.59 -8.12
CA MET A 48 11.86 6.70 -6.95
C MET A 48 10.75 5.67 -7.01
N SER A 49 10.68 4.78 -6.02
CA SER A 49 9.68 3.70 -5.96
C SER A 49 8.39 4.15 -5.27
N TYR A 50 7.25 3.93 -5.92
CA TYR A 50 5.93 4.22 -5.37
C TYR A 50 4.97 3.08 -5.63
N SER A 51 4.28 2.62 -4.59
CA SER A 51 3.23 1.62 -4.72
C SER A 51 2.08 2.13 -5.56
N ILE A 52 1.54 1.28 -6.43
CA ILE A 52 0.34 1.61 -7.22
C ILE A 52 -0.88 1.44 -6.30
N ALA A 53 -1.62 2.52 -6.12
CA ALA A 53 -2.68 2.63 -5.13
C ALA A 53 -4.07 2.24 -5.64
N ASN A 54 -4.25 1.98 -6.94
CA ASN A 54 -5.50 1.50 -7.50
C ASN A 54 -5.39 0.04 -7.95
N ALA A 55 -6.51 -0.68 -7.95
CA ALA A 55 -6.56 -2.02 -8.53
C ALA A 55 -6.56 -1.95 -10.08
N PRO A 56 -6.02 -2.98 -10.78
CA PRO A 56 -5.97 -3.03 -12.24
C PRO A 56 -7.34 -3.39 -12.84
N LEU A 57 -8.34 -2.52 -12.62
CA LEU A 57 -9.76 -2.74 -12.96
C LEU A 57 -10.20 -2.03 -14.25
N GLY A 58 -9.32 -1.91 -15.24
CA GLY A 58 -9.66 -1.41 -16.57
C GLY A 58 -9.60 0.11 -16.75
N SER A 59 -9.23 0.90 -15.74
CA SER A 59 -8.97 2.34 -15.90
C SER A 59 -7.76 2.62 -16.79
N HIS A 60 -6.84 1.66 -16.90
CA HIS A 60 -5.54 1.77 -17.59
C HIS A 60 -4.68 2.95 -17.11
N LYS A 61 -4.88 3.37 -15.85
CA LYS A 61 -4.16 4.45 -15.18
C LYS A 61 -3.47 3.92 -13.94
N TYR A 62 -2.49 4.67 -13.45
CA TYR A 62 -1.80 4.37 -12.20
C TYR A 62 -2.03 5.50 -11.21
N GLU A 63 -2.56 5.17 -10.03
CA GLU A 63 -2.73 6.10 -8.91
C GLU A 63 -1.58 5.89 -7.92
N LEU A 64 -0.97 6.97 -7.47
CA LEU A 64 0.09 6.98 -6.48
C LEU A 64 -0.30 7.88 -5.31
N HIS A 65 0.07 7.50 -4.09
CA HIS A 65 -0.06 8.34 -2.89
C HIS A 65 1.34 8.73 -2.43
N ILE A 66 1.74 9.95 -2.72
CA ILE A 66 3.09 10.43 -2.47
C ILE A 66 3.12 11.27 -1.20
N ARG A 67 3.81 10.77 -0.17
CA ARG A 67 4.10 11.57 1.01
C ARG A 67 5.22 12.54 0.70
N HIS A 68 4.98 13.82 0.92
CA HIS A 68 5.98 14.86 0.72
C HIS A 68 6.23 15.66 2.00
N SER A 69 7.45 16.15 2.13
CA SER A 69 7.85 17.08 3.17
C SER A 69 8.83 18.10 2.58
N LEU A 70 9.02 19.21 3.26
CA LEU A 70 10.02 20.20 2.85
C LEU A 70 11.46 19.67 2.92
N GLU A 71 11.69 18.58 3.63
CA GLU A 71 13.00 17.93 3.76
C GLU A 71 13.26 16.89 2.66
N ASN A 72 12.23 16.43 1.95
CA ASN A 72 12.37 15.43 0.87
C ASN A 72 12.66 16.13 -0.47
N SER A 73 13.94 16.34 -0.76
CA SER A 73 14.40 17.01 -1.98
C SER A 73 14.02 16.27 -3.27
N SER A 74 13.95 14.93 -3.26
CA SER A 74 13.58 14.13 -4.43
C SER A 74 12.13 14.37 -4.82
N ASN A 75 11.21 14.38 -3.83
CA ASN A 75 9.80 14.68 -4.10
C ASN A 75 9.60 16.14 -4.54
N GLN A 76 10.38 17.09 -4.00
CA GLN A 76 10.33 18.48 -4.48
C GLN A 76 10.74 18.59 -5.94
N ARG A 77 11.84 17.93 -6.35
CA ARG A 77 12.27 17.88 -7.75
C ARG A 77 11.23 17.21 -8.65
N LEU A 78 10.63 16.12 -8.19
CA LEU A 78 9.55 15.44 -8.92
C LEU A 78 8.38 16.38 -9.19
N PHE A 79 7.85 17.06 -8.16
CA PHE A 79 6.73 17.97 -8.34
C PHE A 79 7.07 19.22 -9.17
N ALA A 80 8.31 19.72 -9.08
CA ALA A 80 8.79 20.81 -9.94
C ALA A 80 8.83 20.35 -11.41
N HIS A 81 9.39 19.16 -11.68
CA HIS A 81 9.43 18.57 -13.02
C HIS A 81 8.03 18.36 -13.60
N ILE A 82 7.10 17.80 -12.81
CA ILE A 82 5.71 17.60 -13.23
C ILE A 82 5.04 18.94 -13.58
N LYS A 83 5.28 19.97 -12.78
CA LYS A 83 4.72 21.31 -13.03
C LYS A 83 5.23 21.92 -14.34
N GLU A 84 6.48 21.66 -14.69
CA GLU A 84 7.11 22.18 -15.89
C GLU A 84 6.74 21.41 -17.15
N HIS A 85 6.68 20.07 -17.07
CA HIS A 85 6.58 19.20 -18.25
C HIS A 85 5.22 18.51 -18.39
N GLY A 86 4.47 18.33 -17.31
CA GLY A 86 3.18 17.63 -17.32
C GLY A 86 3.26 16.12 -17.53
N GLU A 87 4.46 15.57 -17.70
CA GLU A 87 4.71 14.15 -17.94
C GLU A 87 5.92 13.64 -17.18
N ILE A 88 5.98 12.32 -16.97
CA ILE A 88 7.08 11.64 -16.30
C ILE A 88 7.39 10.29 -16.96
N THR A 89 8.63 9.85 -16.82
CA THR A 89 9.04 8.49 -17.20
C THR A 89 8.81 7.54 -16.04
N ILE A 90 8.12 6.43 -16.29
CA ILE A 90 7.87 5.39 -15.30
C ILE A 90 8.36 4.03 -15.79
N ARG A 91 8.77 3.17 -14.87
CA ARG A 91 9.13 1.78 -15.12
C ARG A 91 8.33 0.87 -14.18
N LEU A 92 7.70 -0.16 -14.72
CA LEU A 92 6.84 -1.08 -13.98
C LEU A 92 6.65 -2.42 -14.71
N PRO A 93 6.09 -3.47 -14.07
CA PRO A 93 5.75 -3.56 -12.65
C PRO A 93 6.92 -4.10 -11.82
N PHE A 94 6.98 -3.73 -10.54
CA PHE A 94 7.89 -4.26 -9.55
C PHE A 94 7.14 -4.80 -8.34
N GLY A 95 7.83 -5.58 -7.51
CA GLY A 95 7.31 -6.12 -6.26
C GLY A 95 6.74 -7.53 -6.39
N ASN A 96 6.95 -8.29 -5.33
CA ASN A 96 6.47 -9.66 -5.19
C ASN A 96 5.31 -9.77 -4.19
N CYS A 97 5.05 -8.74 -3.39
CA CYS A 97 3.92 -8.69 -2.49
C CYS A 97 2.66 -8.28 -3.26
N SER A 98 2.01 -9.24 -3.92
CA SER A 98 0.81 -8.99 -4.75
C SER A 98 -0.25 -10.07 -4.57
N MET A 99 -1.49 -9.76 -4.98
CA MET A 99 -2.62 -10.69 -4.84
C MET A 99 -2.38 -12.10 -5.42
N ASN A 100 -1.54 -12.23 -6.45
CA ASN A 100 -1.26 -13.53 -7.06
C ASN A 100 -0.30 -14.41 -6.23
N HIS A 101 0.39 -13.84 -5.25
CA HIS A 101 1.27 -14.58 -4.34
C HIS A 101 0.56 -15.01 -3.05
N LEU A 102 -0.66 -14.52 -2.82
CA LEU A 102 -1.46 -14.90 -1.68
C LEU A 102 -2.26 -16.18 -1.97
N ASP A 103 -2.38 -17.02 -0.95
CA ASP A 103 -3.24 -18.21 -0.99
C ASP A 103 -4.71 -17.78 -1.18
N LYS A 104 -5.44 -18.48 -2.03
CA LYS A 104 -6.82 -18.15 -2.38
C LYS A 104 -7.86 -18.63 -1.36
N GLU A 105 -7.46 -19.50 -0.47
CA GLU A 105 -8.36 -20.09 0.54
C GLU A 105 -8.22 -19.44 1.93
N ARG A 106 -7.07 -18.78 2.20
CA ARG A 106 -6.79 -18.21 3.50
C ARG A 106 -7.32 -16.79 3.66
N PRO A 107 -7.79 -16.42 4.87
CA PRO A 107 -8.14 -15.03 5.16
C PRO A 107 -6.90 -14.12 5.09
N ILE A 108 -7.13 -12.82 4.88
CA ILE A 108 -6.06 -11.84 4.69
C ILE A 108 -6.13 -10.76 5.76
N LEU A 109 -5.04 -10.58 6.51
CA LEU A 109 -4.85 -9.45 7.41
C LEU A 109 -3.90 -8.45 6.77
N PHE A 110 -4.39 -7.27 6.46
CA PHE A 110 -3.58 -6.14 6.01
C PHE A 110 -3.18 -5.29 7.22
N ILE A 111 -1.89 -5.05 7.40
CA ILE A 111 -1.35 -4.14 8.41
C ILE A 111 -0.61 -3.02 7.69
N ALA A 112 -1.19 -1.83 7.71
CA ALA A 112 -0.66 -0.67 6.99
C ALA A 112 -0.23 0.44 7.95
N GLY A 113 0.90 1.11 7.66
CA GLY A 113 1.36 2.30 8.37
C GLY A 113 1.40 3.52 7.44
N GLY A 114 0.64 4.58 7.75
CA GLY A 114 0.62 5.80 6.95
C GLY A 114 0.29 5.55 5.47
N THR A 115 1.20 5.98 4.56
CA THR A 115 1.06 5.75 3.11
C THR A 115 1.30 4.30 2.67
N GLY A 116 1.72 3.39 3.55
CA GLY A 116 1.66 1.96 3.31
C GLY A 116 0.25 1.44 3.00
N PHE A 117 -0.76 2.25 3.26
CA PHE A 117 -2.11 1.98 2.80
C PHE A 117 -2.26 1.96 1.27
N ALA A 118 -1.40 2.61 0.51
CA ALA A 118 -1.52 2.69 -0.95
C ALA A 118 -1.60 1.31 -1.65
N PRO A 119 -0.63 0.38 -1.51
CA PRO A 119 -0.72 -0.94 -2.12
C PRO A 119 -1.85 -1.79 -1.51
N VAL A 120 -2.12 -1.63 -0.21
CA VAL A 120 -3.22 -2.31 0.48
C VAL A 120 -4.58 -1.86 -0.07
N LYS A 121 -4.76 -0.57 -0.35
CA LYS A 121 -5.94 -0.04 -1.04
C LYS A 121 -6.18 -0.74 -2.38
N ALA A 122 -5.13 -0.88 -3.19
CA ALA A 122 -5.24 -1.58 -4.47
C ALA A 122 -5.66 -3.05 -4.30
N MET A 123 -5.12 -3.74 -3.29
CA MET A 123 -5.48 -5.13 -2.98
C MET A 123 -6.94 -5.25 -2.50
N ILE A 124 -7.39 -4.37 -1.60
CA ILE A 124 -8.77 -4.35 -1.11
C ILE A 124 -9.75 -4.02 -2.25
N GLU A 125 -9.46 -3.02 -3.08
CA GLU A 125 -10.28 -2.70 -4.26
C GLU A 125 -10.38 -3.89 -5.22
N HIS A 126 -9.29 -4.64 -5.39
CA HIS A 126 -9.29 -5.86 -6.20
C HIS A 126 -10.21 -6.94 -5.61
N LEU A 127 -10.09 -7.23 -4.31
CA LEU A 127 -10.93 -8.20 -3.60
C LEU A 127 -12.40 -7.86 -3.72
N LEU A 128 -12.76 -6.60 -3.46
CA LEU A 128 -14.14 -6.13 -3.54
C LEU A 128 -14.71 -6.22 -4.96
N ALA A 129 -13.94 -5.80 -5.96
CA ALA A 129 -14.39 -5.79 -7.36
C ALA A 129 -14.49 -7.20 -7.98
N THR A 130 -13.68 -8.14 -7.53
CA THR A 130 -13.74 -9.54 -7.95
C THR A 130 -14.74 -10.36 -7.13
N ASN A 131 -15.43 -9.73 -6.18
CA ASN A 131 -16.35 -10.39 -5.25
C ASN A 131 -15.70 -11.59 -4.53
N ASP A 132 -14.46 -11.40 -4.10
CA ASP A 132 -13.71 -12.41 -3.34
C ASP A 132 -14.41 -12.65 -2.00
N GLN A 133 -14.70 -13.91 -1.66
CA GLN A 133 -15.50 -14.28 -0.48
C GLN A 133 -14.65 -14.54 0.76
N ARG A 134 -13.33 -14.45 0.68
CA ARG A 134 -12.46 -14.60 1.85
C ARG A 134 -12.74 -13.49 2.87
N CYS A 135 -12.62 -13.83 4.14
CA CYS A 135 -12.55 -12.81 5.17
C CYS A 135 -11.24 -12.02 5.03
N PHE A 136 -11.32 -10.70 5.09
CA PHE A 136 -10.13 -9.87 5.16
C PHE A 136 -10.34 -8.69 6.11
N GLU A 137 -9.26 -8.25 6.71
CA GLU A 137 -9.27 -7.15 7.66
C GLU A 137 -8.12 -6.18 7.39
N LEU A 138 -8.35 -4.90 7.61
CA LEU A 138 -7.34 -3.85 7.59
C LEU A 138 -7.14 -3.31 9.01
N ILE A 139 -5.91 -3.38 9.52
CA ILE A 139 -5.44 -2.58 10.65
C ILE A 139 -4.58 -1.44 10.07
N TRP A 140 -5.07 -0.19 10.18
CA TRP A 140 -4.36 0.96 9.62
C TRP A 140 -3.85 1.88 10.73
N GLY A 141 -2.52 1.89 10.89
CA GLY A 141 -1.81 2.75 11.83
C GLY A 141 -1.52 4.13 11.26
N ALA A 142 -1.83 5.15 12.05
CA ALA A 142 -1.51 6.54 11.75
C ALA A 142 -1.12 7.28 13.04
N ARG A 143 -0.55 8.49 12.93
CA ARG A 143 -0.25 9.31 14.09
C ARG A 143 -1.54 9.88 14.70
N SER A 144 -2.39 10.42 13.85
CA SER A 144 -3.65 11.05 14.19
C SER A 144 -4.73 10.70 13.17
N ARG A 145 -5.99 10.97 13.48
CA ARG A 145 -7.12 10.70 12.57
C ARG A 145 -7.00 11.44 11.24
N SER A 146 -6.44 12.65 11.22
CA SER A 146 -6.22 13.41 9.98
C SER A 146 -5.21 12.76 9.04
N ASP A 147 -4.35 11.86 9.54
CA ASP A 147 -3.40 11.09 8.73
C ASP A 147 -4.03 9.86 8.05
N LEU A 148 -5.24 9.48 8.45
CA LEU A 148 -6.04 8.44 7.79
C LEU A 148 -6.77 9.03 6.57
N TYR A 149 -6.01 9.39 5.57
CA TYR A 149 -6.42 10.26 4.45
C TYR A 149 -7.56 9.75 3.54
N LEU A 150 -7.98 8.49 3.71
CA LEU A 150 -9.14 7.86 3.03
C LEU A 150 -10.00 7.05 4.02
N ASP A 151 -10.06 7.46 5.30
CA ASP A 151 -10.81 6.79 6.37
C ASP A 151 -12.28 6.58 5.98
N GLU A 152 -12.94 7.62 5.47
CA GLU A 152 -14.34 7.54 5.04
C GLU A 152 -14.56 6.49 3.93
N LYS A 153 -13.62 6.36 3.00
CA LYS A 153 -13.66 5.35 1.93
C LYS A 153 -13.56 3.94 2.51
N VAL A 154 -12.69 3.73 3.48
CA VAL A 154 -12.51 2.42 4.14
C VAL A 154 -13.74 2.06 4.98
N ILE A 155 -14.31 3.02 5.71
CA ILE A 155 -15.56 2.85 6.44
C ILE A 155 -16.71 2.51 5.47
N HIS A 156 -16.79 3.18 4.33
CA HIS A 156 -17.76 2.86 3.30
C HIS A 156 -17.64 1.40 2.83
N TRP A 157 -16.42 0.91 2.56
CA TRP A 157 -16.21 -0.49 2.19
C TRP A 157 -16.67 -1.46 3.28
N GLN A 158 -16.31 -1.21 4.53
CA GLN A 158 -16.73 -2.04 5.66
C GLN A 158 -18.27 -2.11 5.79
N ASN A 159 -18.97 -1.02 5.55
CA ASN A 159 -20.42 -0.98 5.62
C ASN A 159 -21.11 -1.73 4.48
N HIS A 160 -20.41 -2.00 3.36
CA HIS A 160 -20.98 -2.64 2.16
C HIS A 160 -20.45 -4.06 1.90
N ALA A 161 -19.41 -4.50 2.63
CA ALA A 161 -18.82 -5.82 2.48
C ALA A 161 -18.73 -6.51 3.85
N SER A 162 -19.66 -7.42 4.12
CA SER A 162 -19.78 -8.09 5.44
C SER A 162 -18.57 -8.94 5.84
N HIS A 163 -17.75 -9.34 4.88
CA HIS A 163 -16.51 -10.12 5.05
C HIS A 163 -15.26 -9.23 5.16
N PHE A 164 -15.41 -7.90 5.09
CA PHE A 164 -14.34 -6.94 5.34
C PHE A 164 -14.49 -6.30 6.71
N LYS A 165 -13.39 -6.25 7.47
CA LYS A 165 -13.30 -5.55 8.76
C LYS A 165 -12.23 -4.46 8.70
N TYR A 166 -12.42 -3.40 9.47
CA TYR A 166 -11.50 -2.29 9.57
C TYR A 166 -11.25 -1.89 11.03
N CYS A 167 -9.99 -1.65 11.35
CA CYS A 167 -9.55 -1.10 12.62
C CYS A 167 -8.52 0.01 12.35
N SER A 168 -8.78 1.23 12.82
CA SER A 168 -7.78 2.30 12.83
C SER A 168 -7.05 2.33 14.17
N LEU A 169 -5.72 2.45 14.15
CA LEU A 169 -4.89 2.57 15.35
C LEU A 169 -4.13 3.89 15.33
N LEU A 170 -4.40 4.76 16.31
CA LEU A 170 -3.84 6.11 16.37
C LEU A 170 -2.80 6.19 17.50
N SER A 171 -1.54 6.47 17.14
CA SER A 171 -0.44 6.50 18.12
C SER A 171 -0.47 7.70 19.07
N ASN A 172 -1.27 8.74 18.77
CA ASN A 172 -1.54 9.83 19.71
C ASN A 172 -2.66 9.52 20.73
N GLU A 173 -3.42 8.43 20.53
CA GLU A 173 -4.53 8.05 21.39
C GLU A 173 -4.25 6.76 22.18
N SER A 174 -3.35 5.90 21.68
CA SER A 174 -3.03 4.60 22.27
C SER A 174 -1.54 4.28 22.15
N ASN A 175 -1.01 3.59 23.17
CA ASN A 175 0.32 2.99 23.13
C ASN A 175 0.32 1.57 22.51
N GLU A 176 -0.82 1.10 22.05
CA GLU A 176 -0.94 -0.19 21.40
C GLU A 176 -0.17 -0.19 20.08
N THR A 177 0.55 -1.29 19.80
CA THR A 177 1.27 -1.46 18.53
C THR A 177 0.38 -2.17 17.51
N LEU A 178 0.71 -2.05 16.22
CA LEU A 178 -0.01 -2.76 15.15
C LEU A 178 0.04 -4.28 15.35
N ALA A 179 1.19 -4.79 15.79
CA ALA A 179 1.34 -6.22 16.11
C ALA A 179 0.48 -6.65 17.29
N SER A 180 0.48 -5.88 18.40
CA SER A 180 -0.36 -6.22 19.56
C SER A 180 -1.85 -6.13 19.25
N CYS A 181 -2.26 -5.17 18.43
CA CYS A 181 -3.62 -5.06 17.94
C CYS A 181 -4.01 -6.31 17.12
N ALA A 182 -3.15 -6.74 16.18
CA ALA A 182 -3.39 -7.94 15.39
C ALA A 182 -3.52 -9.20 16.28
N ILE A 183 -2.62 -9.37 17.24
CA ILE A 183 -2.62 -10.49 18.18
C ILE A 183 -3.89 -10.48 19.04
N SER A 184 -4.27 -9.34 19.61
CA SER A 184 -5.45 -9.25 20.47
C SER A 184 -6.76 -9.52 19.74
N ARG A 185 -6.82 -9.18 18.45
CA ARG A 185 -8.01 -9.37 17.60
C ARG A 185 -8.15 -10.78 17.05
N HIS A 186 -7.04 -11.52 16.91
CA HIS A 186 -6.95 -12.84 16.28
C HIS A 186 -6.20 -13.84 17.16
N SER A 187 -6.31 -13.73 18.49
CA SER A 187 -5.57 -14.57 19.44
C SER A 187 -5.70 -16.07 19.19
N ASP A 188 -6.85 -16.51 18.69
CA ASP A 188 -7.18 -17.93 18.54
C ASP A 188 -6.84 -18.49 17.16
N ASP A 189 -6.74 -17.63 16.14
CA ASP A 189 -6.63 -18.06 14.74
C ASP A 189 -5.59 -17.30 13.90
N LEU A 190 -4.76 -16.42 14.50
CA LEU A 190 -3.80 -15.59 13.77
C LEU A 190 -2.86 -16.39 12.86
N GLY A 191 -2.52 -17.62 13.23
CA GLY A 191 -1.70 -18.54 12.42
C GLY A 191 -2.37 -19.01 11.12
N GLU A 192 -3.68 -18.90 11.02
CA GLU A 192 -4.44 -19.24 9.81
C GLU A 192 -4.47 -18.09 8.79
N TRP A 193 -4.17 -16.87 9.23
CA TRP A 193 -4.17 -15.69 8.39
C TRP A 193 -2.87 -15.56 7.60
N GLN A 194 -2.98 -15.05 6.39
CA GLN A 194 -1.84 -14.50 5.65
C GLN A 194 -1.82 -12.98 5.87
N ILE A 195 -0.67 -12.48 6.25
CA ILE A 195 -0.52 -11.12 6.76
C ILE A 195 0.33 -10.29 5.81
N VAL A 196 -0.25 -9.24 5.25
CA VAL A 196 0.42 -8.30 4.36
C VAL A 196 0.83 -7.07 5.17
N LEU A 197 2.14 -6.81 5.25
CA LEU A 197 2.72 -5.68 5.97
C LEU A 197 3.16 -4.60 4.99
N SER A 198 2.71 -3.36 5.18
CA SER A 198 3.10 -2.24 4.31
C SER A 198 3.22 -0.92 5.09
N GLY A 199 4.34 -0.21 4.90
CA GLY A 199 4.61 1.06 5.58
C GLY A 199 6.11 1.31 5.74
N PRO A 200 6.51 2.18 6.68
CA PRO A 200 7.92 2.40 7.01
C PRO A 200 8.63 1.10 7.37
N PHE A 201 9.88 0.93 6.93
CA PHE A 201 10.65 -0.30 7.15
C PHE A 201 10.73 -0.71 8.62
N ASP A 202 11.03 0.25 9.51
CA ASP A 202 11.13 -0.02 10.96
C ASP A 202 9.81 -0.59 11.51
N MET A 203 8.67 -0.05 11.06
CA MET A 203 7.35 -0.55 11.45
C MET A 203 7.10 -1.96 10.89
N VAL A 204 7.45 -2.21 9.64
CA VAL A 204 7.25 -3.52 8.99
C VAL A 204 8.10 -4.58 9.68
N TYR A 205 9.40 -4.31 9.91
CA TYR A 205 10.29 -5.27 10.55
C TYR A 205 9.93 -5.53 12.01
N SER A 206 9.66 -4.47 12.80
CA SER A 206 9.25 -4.64 14.19
C SER A 206 7.93 -5.38 14.33
N THR A 207 6.97 -5.13 13.44
CA THR A 207 5.69 -5.86 13.42
C THR A 207 5.90 -7.33 13.07
N ARG A 208 6.70 -7.62 12.02
CA ARG A 208 7.06 -8.98 11.64
C ARG A 208 7.68 -9.76 12.81
N ASP A 209 8.68 -9.17 13.45
CA ASP A 209 9.43 -9.84 14.51
C ASP A 209 8.51 -10.21 15.69
N VAL A 210 7.64 -9.29 16.12
CA VAL A 210 6.66 -9.57 17.18
C VAL A 210 5.65 -10.66 16.75
N LEU A 211 5.20 -10.67 15.50
CA LEU A 211 4.29 -11.70 15.02
C LEU A 211 4.95 -13.08 14.93
N VAL A 212 6.23 -13.13 14.51
CA VAL A 212 7.01 -14.38 14.49
C VAL A 212 7.25 -14.90 15.89
N ASP A 213 7.62 -14.03 16.83
CA ASP A 213 7.79 -14.38 18.25
C ASP A 213 6.49 -14.89 18.88
N TYR A 214 5.35 -14.38 18.44
CA TYR A 214 4.02 -14.86 18.85
C TYR A 214 3.68 -16.25 18.26
N GLY A 215 4.37 -16.67 17.18
CA GLY A 215 4.18 -17.99 16.56
C GLY A 215 3.59 -17.96 15.15
N VAL A 216 3.46 -16.80 14.51
CA VAL A 216 3.06 -16.72 13.09
C VAL A 216 4.21 -17.25 12.23
N ALA A 217 3.91 -18.19 11.34
CA ALA A 217 4.91 -18.74 10.43
C ALA A 217 5.42 -17.65 9.46
N PRO A 218 6.76 -17.50 9.28
CA PRO A 218 7.30 -16.51 8.33
C PRO A 218 6.76 -16.62 6.92
N ALA A 219 6.38 -17.82 6.48
CA ALA A 219 5.77 -18.07 5.17
C ALA A 219 4.37 -17.43 5.00
N HIS A 220 3.73 -17.01 6.10
CA HIS A 220 2.44 -16.32 6.09
C HIS A 220 2.59 -14.78 6.13
N LEU A 221 3.82 -14.25 6.18
CA LEU A 221 4.11 -12.82 6.23
C LEU A 221 4.60 -12.34 4.87
N PHE A 222 3.96 -11.31 4.34
CA PHE A 222 4.23 -10.76 3.01
C PHE A 222 4.52 -9.27 3.10
N SER A 223 5.62 -8.83 2.51
CA SER A 223 5.96 -7.42 2.33
C SER A 223 7.03 -7.27 1.25
N ASP A 224 6.93 -6.25 0.43
CA ASP A 224 8.03 -5.89 -0.46
C ASP A 224 9.26 -5.36 0.29
N ALA A 225 9.08 -4.87 1.53
CA ALA A 225 10.17 -4.43 2.38
C ALA A 225 11.18 -5.56 2.69
N PHE A 226 10.75 -6.81 2.71
CA PHE A 226 11.63 -7.96 2.99
C PHE A 226 12.69 -8.18 1.91
N ALA A 227 12.48 -7.68 0.68
CA ALA A 227 13.48 -7.73 -0.38
C ALA A 227 14.66 -6.77 -0.15
N PHE A 228 14.49 -5.76 0.73
CA PHE A 228 15.50 -4.74 1.05
C PHE A 228 16.20 -4.99 2.39
N GLU A 229 15.89 -6.09 3.06
CA GLU A 229 16.58 -6.47 4.29
C GLU A 229 18.04 -6.80 3.95
N SER A 230 18.99 -5.99 4.45
CA SER A 230 20.41 -6.26 4.31
C SER A 230 20.73 -7.58 5.01
N ARG A 231 21.18 -8.58 4.24
CA ARG A 231 21.71 -9.85 4.76
C ARG A 231 23.04 -9.65 5.45
#